data_d9207185339965f4494b82b9befa92ec
#
_entry.id   d9207185339965f4494b82b9befa92ec
#
_cell.length_a   1.000
_cell.length_b   1.000
_cell.length_c   1.000
_cell.angle_alpha   90.00
_cell.angle_beta   90.00
_cell.angle_gamma   90.00
#
_symmetry.space_group_name_H-M   'P 1'
#
loop_
_entity.id
_entity.type
_entity.pdbx_description
1 polymer ?
#
loop_
_entity_poly.entity_id
_entity_poly.type
_entity_poly.pdbx_seq_one_letter_code
_entity_poly.pdbx_strand_id
1 'polypeptide(L)'
;MMKKLIIIGESHTRSFSYRENVLPFFMGNGKTINLSTKNITKIDSKIKNILSTIDKENSITFLFLGEPNCRYPLKKKWDPHWDEIRNKKTVKPLIDLEHMTECVENLSKLDLTNIDYILTPTGAYDPVIPALSKFNELLCNKFKDKVIDIFSSTIDKDLKVLDSYKAKNWEKDPIHVNSKISEDLLFILKNKQVIDNVDDYKSKIDGYFGTHLPSNFGTFDSNGKFNDSKITLSKFGSYIITE
;
A
#
# COMPACT_ATOMS: atom_id res chain seq x y z
N MET A 1 -8.28 -20.93 -14.18
CA MET A 1 -7.82 -19.84 -15.09
C MET A 1 -6.99 -18.88 -14.26
N MET A 2 -5.82 -18.48 -14.74
CA MET A 2 -4.94 -17.54 -14.02
C MET A 2 -5.63 -16.18 -13.85
N LYS A 3 -5.63 -15.65 -12.61
CA LYS A 3 -6.19 -14.35 -12.29
C LYS A 3 -5.10 -13.29 -12.16
N LYS A 4 -5.38 -12.06 -12.57
CA LYS A 4 -4.52 -10.91 -12.30
C LYS A 4 -4.70 -10.43 -10.86
N LEU A 5 -3.62 -10.06 -10.19
CA LEU A 5 -3.67 -9.43 -8.87
C LEU A 5 -3.62 -7.92 -9.04
N ILE A 6 -4.66 -7.25 -8.58
CA ILE A 6 -4.83 -5.80 -8.71
C ILE A 6 -4.59 -5.18 -7.33
N ILE A 7 -3.52 -4.44 -7.15
CA ILE A 7 -3.16 -3.80 -5.87
C ILE A 7 -3.46 -2.31 -5.96
N ILE A 8 -4.50 -1.84 -5.30
CA ILE A 8 -4.92 -0.43 -5.33
C ILE A 8 -4.49 0.23 -4.02
N GLY A 9 -3.73 1.32 -4.08
CA GLY A 9 -3.31 1.94 -2.83
C GLY A 9 -2.35 3.11 -2.95
N GLU A 10 -1.58 3.28 -1.92
CA GLU A 10 -0.57 4.31 -1.74
C GLU A 10 0.79 3.94 -2.35
N SER A 11 1.83 4.72 -2.04
CA SER A 11 3.17 4.55 -2.62
C SER A 11 3.81 3.18 -2.34
N HIS A 12 3.38 2.48 -1.29
CA HIS A 12 3.86 1.12 -1.00
C HIS A 12 3.41 0.07 -2.02
N THR A 13 2.39 0.34 -2.84
CA THR A 13 1.95 -0.55 -3.94
C THR A 13 3.06 -0.85 -4.94
N ARG A 14 4.04 0.04 -5.08
CA ARG A 14 5.19 -0.14 -5.97
C ARG A 14 6.04 -1.37 -5.67
N SER A 15 6.04 -1.84 -4.43
CA SER A 15 6.75 -3.07 -4.04
C SER A 15 6.24 -4.31 -4.76
N PHE A 16 5.08 -4.22 -5.39
CA PHE A 16 4.45 -5.28 -6.18
C PHE A 16 4.69 -5.16 -7.69
N SER A 17 5.36 -4.10 -8.16
CA SER A 17 5.48 -3.75 -9.59
C SER A 17 6.32 -4.72 -10.42
N TYR A 18 7.10 -5.57 -9.78
CA TYR A 18 8.13 -6.39 -10.44
C TYR A 18 7.66 -7.80 -10.79
N ARG A 19 6.37 -8.07 -10.66
CA ARG A 19 5.82 -9.39 -10.92
C ARG A 19 4.92 -9.41 -12.14
N GLU A 20 4.98 -10.52 -12.87
CA GLU A 20 4.01 -10.79 -13.92
C GLU A 20 2.62 -10.94 -13.31
N ASN A 21 1.60 -10.55 -14.05
CA ASN A 21 0.20 -10.65 -13.65
C ASN A 21 -0.17 -9.94 -12.32
N VAL A 22 0.70 -9.07 -11.80
CA VAL A 22 0.42 -8.17 -10.68
C VAL A 22 0.41 -6.73 -11.19
N LEU A 23 -0.70 -6.03 -10.95
CA LEU A 23 -0.97 -4.68 -11.44
C LEU A 23 -1.18 -3.73 -10.27
N PRO A 24 -0.14 -3.03 -9.81
CA PRO A 24 -0.27 -2.05 -8.76
C PRO A 24 -0.78 -0.72 -9.31
N PHE A 25 -1.82 -0.18 -8.68
CA PHE A 25 -2.40 1.12 -8.97
C PHE A 25 -2.10 2.10 -7.83
N PHE A 26 -1.29 3.09 -8.12
CA PHE A 26 -0.96 4.15 -7.18
C PHE A 26 -1.99 5.27 -7.24
N MET A 27 -2.74 5.48 -6.17
CA MET A 27 -3.80 6.50 -6.11
C MET A 27 -3.32 7.90 -5.73
N GLY A 28 -2.07 8.04 -5.30
CA GLY A 28 -1.51 9.31 -4.86
C GLY A 28 -0.67 9.19 -3.58
N ASN A 29 -0.05 10.30 -3.19
CA ASN A 29 0.78 10.36 -1.98
C ASN A 29 -0.07 10.49 -0.71
N GLY A 30 0.54 10.27 0.46
CA GLY A 30 -0.15 10.30 1.75
C GLY A 30 -0.90 11.59 2.08
N LYS A 31 -0.55 12.73 1.44
CA LYS A 31 -1.33 13.98 1.59
C LYS A 31 -2.70 13.89 0.93
N THR A 32 -2.79 13.19 -0.19
CA THR A 32 -3.99 13.14 -1.04
C THR A 32 -4.88 11.94 -0.77
N ILE A 33 -4.34 10.89 -0.14
CA ILE A 33 -5.04 9.63 0.11
C ILE A 33 -5.02 9.21 1.59
N ASN A 34 -4.79 10.15 2.51
CA ASN A 34 -4.96 9.83 3.92
C ASN A 34 -6.44 9.56 4.23
N LEU A 35 -6.70 8.67 5.17
CA LEU A 35 -8.04 8.20 5.57
C LEU A 35 -8.79 9.22 6.44
N SER A 36 -8.67 10.51 6.13
CA SER A 36 -9.47 11.56 6.78
C SER A 36 -10.87 11.63 6.20
N THR A 37 -11.85 12.00 6.99
CA THR A 37 -13.25 12.13 6.57
C THR A 37 -13.41 12.95 5.29
N LYS A 38 -12.66 14.04 5.13
CA LYS A 38 -12.69 14.89 3.93
C LYS A 38 -12.16 14.24 2.64
N ASN A 39 -11.35 13.18 2.77
CA ASN A 39 -10.74 12.52 1.62
C ASN A 39 -11.47 11.24 1.20
N ILE A 40 -12.35 10.71 2.05
CA ILE A 40 -12.99 9.40 1.81
C ILE A 40 -13.76 9.37 0.50
N THR A 41 -14.56 10.38 0.21
CA THR A 41 -15.31 10.45 -1.07
C THR A 41 -14.36 10.45 -2.28
N LYS A 42 -13.23 11.17 -2.17
CA LYS A 42 -12.23 11.21 -3.24
C LYS A 42 -11.53 9.86 -3.41
N ILE A 43 -11.20 9.18 -2.32
CA ILE A 43 -10.60 7.84 -2.34
C ILE A 43 -11.57 6.85 -2.97
N ASP A 44 -12.83 6.86 -2.54
CA ASP A 44 -13.89 6.00 -3.07
C ASP A 44 -14.08 6.18 -4.57
N SER A 45 -14.15 7.43 -5.05
CA SER A 45 -14.21 7.75 -6.47
C SER A 45 -13.03 7.19 -7.26
N LYS A 46 -11.80 7.31 -6.73
CA LYS A 46 -10.60 6.76 -7.36
C LYS A 46 -10.66 5.23 -7.45
N ILE A 47 -11.05 4.57 -6.37
CA ILE A 47 -11.21 3.10 -6.36
C ILE A 47 -12.22 2.68 -7.42
N LYS A 48 -13.40 3.30 -7.46
CA LYS A 48 -14.45 3.03 -8.46
C LYS A 48 -13.95 3.22 -9.89
N ASN A 49 -13.24 4.28 -10.15
CA ASN A 49 -12.66 4.54 -11.47
C ASN A 49 -11.65 3.47 -11.88
N ILE A 50 -10.75 3.04 -10.99
CA ILE A 50 -9.83 1.94 -11.27
C ILE A 50 -10.61 0.66 -11.54
N LEU A 51 -11.57 0.32 -10.68
CA LEU A 51 -12.36 -0.90 -10.79
C LEU A 51 -13.20 -0.96 -12.06
N SER A 52 -13.62 0.17 -12.61
CA SER A 52 -14.36 0.23 -13.88
C SER A 52 -13.51 -0.14 -15.11
N THR A 53 -12.18 -0.10 -14.98
CA THR A 53 -11.22 -0.45 -16.06
C THR A 53 -10.70 -1.89 -15.98
N ILE A 54 -11.10 -2.64 -14.95
CA ILE A 54 -10.58 -3.97 -14.64
C ILE A 54 -11.57 -5.05 -15.07
N ASP A 55 -11.05 -6.12 -15.68
CA ASP A 55 -11.78 -7.37 -15.86
C ASP A 55 -11.91 -8.09 -14.50
N LYS A 56 -13.06 -7.90 -13.86
CA LYS A 56 -13.35 -8.44 -12.52
C LYS A 56 -13.39 -9.97 -12.46
N GLU A 57 -13.86 -10.62 -13.51
CA GLU A 57 -13.99 -12.09 -13.52
C GLU A 57 -12.61 -12.76 -13.47
N ASN A 58 -11.63 -12.13 -14.11
CA ASN A 58 -10.25 -12.62 -14.21
C ASN A 58 -9.26 -11.86 -13.29
N SER A 59 -9.77 -11.22 -12.22
CA SER A 59 -8.93 -10.47 -11.28
C SER A 59 -9.27 -10.78 -9.84
N ILE A 60 -8.28 -10.55 -8.97
CA ILE A 60 -8.42 -10.47 -7.51
C ILE A 60 -7.94 -9.10 -7.09
N THR A 61 -8.76 -8.36 -6.37
CA THR A 61 -8.52 -6.95 -6.04
C THR A 61 -8.16 -6.77 -4.58
N PHE A 62 -7.10 -6.02 -4.34
CA PHE A 62 -6.56 -5.71 -3.02
C PHE A 62 -6.55 -4.21 -2.80
N LEU A 63 -6.93 -3.79 -1.60
CA LEU A 63 -6.77 -2.41 -1.13
C LEU A 63 -5.57 -2.34 -0.17
N PHE A 64 -4.66 -1.39 -0.38
CA PHE A 64 -3.43 -1.24 0.40
C PHE A 64 -3.26 0.21 0.84
N LEU A 65 -3.86 0.58 1.97
CA LEU A 65 -3.94 1.93 2.52
C LEU A 65 -3.69 1.95 4.03
N GLY A 66 -3.11 3.04 4.53
CA GLY A 66 -3.06 3.34 5.96
C GLY A 66 -1.68 3.69 6.51
N GLU A 67 -0.58 3.33 5.85
CA GLU A 67 0.76 3.64 6.35
C GLU A 67 0.97 5.15 6.57
N PRO A 68 0.60 6.05 5.63
CA PRO A 68 0.73 7.48 5.87
C PRO A 68 -0.03 7.99 7.10
N ASN A 69 -1.13 7.33 7.47
CA ASN A 69 -1.91 7.72 8.65
C ASN A 69 -1.19 7.38 9.96
N CYS A 70 -0.34 6.36 9.95
CA CYS A 70 0.48 6.00 11.11
C CYS A 70 1.66 6.96 11.31
N ARG A 71 2.11 7.62 10.23
CA ARG A 71 3.16 8.65 10.30
C ARG A 71 2.62 10.05 10.61
N TYR A 72 1.40 10.36 10.17
CA TYR A 72 0.85 11.71 10.20
C TYR A 72 -0.52 11.75 10.86
N PRO A 73 -0.62 12.13 12.15
CA PRO A 73 -1.90 12.34 12.79
C PRO A 73 -2.67 13.48 12.11
N LEU A 74 -3.97 13.29 11.92
CA LEU A 74 -4.85 14.23 11.22
C LEU A 74 -4.88 15.65 11.83
N LYS A 75 -4.57 15.79 13.11
CA LYS A 75 -4.63 17.06 13.86
C LYS A 75 -3.35 17.90 13.80
N LYS A 76 -2.27 17.36 13.20
CA LYS A 76 -0.99 18.09 13.10
C LYS A 76 -0.71 18.48 11.65
N LYS A 77 -0.18 19.69 11.45
CA LYS A 77 0.31 20.12 10.13
C LYS A 77 1.41 19.16 9.66
N TRP A 78 1.42 18.86 8.39
CA TRP A 78 2.29 17.93 7.66
C TRP A 78 3.77 18.08 7.96
N ASP A 79 4.27 18.64 8.91
CA ASP A 79 5.60 18.99 8.74
C ASP A 79 6.55 18.65 9.86
N PRO A 80 7.00 18.32 10.74
CA PRO A 80 8.44 18.12 11.01
C PRO A 80 8.94 16.68 10.83
N HIS A 81 8.08 15.67 10.82
CA HIS A 81 8.53 14.28 10.76
C HIS A 81 9.28 13.92 9.47
N TRP A 82 8.90 14.52 8.35
CA TRP A 82 9.57 14.21 7.09
C TRP A 82 11.01 14.74 7.05
N ASP A 83 11.20 15.95 7.56
CA ASP A 83 12.53 16.53 7.68
C ASP A 83 13.36 15.84 8.78
N GLU A 84 12.74 15.39 9.86
CA GLU A 84 13.39 14.59 10.90
C GLU A 84 13.80 13.21 10.38
N ILE A 85 12.97 12.52 9.63
CA ILE A 85 13.31 11.26 8.96
C ILE A 85 14.48 11.49 8.00
N ARG A 86 14.41 12.51 7.16
CA ARG A 86 15.51 12.88 6.25
C ARG A 86 16.80 13.23 6.96
N ASN A 87 16.69 13.89 8.09
CA ASN A 87 17.84 14.32 8.88
C ASN A 87 18.31 13.26 9.90
N LYS A 88 17.80 12.03 9.83
CA LYS A 88 18.14 10.91 10.72
C LYS A 88 17.92 11.22 12.22
N LYS A 89 17.00 12.12 12.55
CA LYS A 89 16.63 12.41 13.94
C LYS A 89 15.73 11.30 14.48
N THR A 90 15.92 10.95 15.76
CA THR A 90 15.09 9.97 16.44
C THR A 90 13.68 10.54 16.62
N VAL A 91 12.71 9.97 15.95
CA VAL A 91 11.29 10.34 16.09
C VAL A 91 10.65 9.39 17.09
N LYS A 92 9.90 9.95 18.05
CA LYS A 92 9.12 9.12 18.96
C LYS A 92 7.93 8.54 18.21
N PRO A 93 7.63 7.24 18.38
CA PRO A 93 6.43 6.64 17.80
C PRO A 93 5.20 7.41 18.25
N LEU A 94 4.33 7.76 17.33
CA LEU A 94 3.09 8.44 17.64
C LEU A 94 1.96 7.41 17.56
N ILE A 95 1.59 6.88 18.73
CA ILE A 95 0.41 6.02 18.84
C ILE A 95 -0.75 6.89 19.28
N ASP A 96 -1.54 7.35 18.32
CA ASP A 96 -2.80 8.08 18.55
C ASP A 96 -3.95 7.12 18.22
N LEU A 97 -4.47 6.45 19.26
CA LEU A 97 -5.49 5.44 19.13
C LEU A 97 -6.81 6.00 18.60
N GLU A 98 -7.20 7.21 19.03
CA GLU A 98 -8.41 7.89 18.54
C GLU A 98 -8.31 8.15 17.04
N HIS A 99 -7.17 8.68 16.61
CA HIS A 99 -6.90 8.93 15.19
C HIS A 99 -6.91 7.63 14.38
N MET A 100 -6.25 6.58 14.86
CA MET A 100 -6.20 5.28 14.15
C MET A 100 -7.58 4.64 14.04
N THR A 101 -8.38 4.73 15.11
CA THR A 101 -9.76 4.26 15.11
C THR A 101 -10.60 5.03 14.09
N GLU A 102 -10.48 6.37 14.06
CA GLU A 102 -11.16 7.20 13.06
C GLU A 102 -10.77 6.79 11.64
N CYS A 103 -9.48 6.53 11.39
CA CYS A 103 -9.01 6.11 10.06
C CYS A 103 -9.61 4.76 9.64
N VAL A 104 -9.67 3.78 10.53
CA VAL A 104 -10.28 2.46 10.26
C VAL A 104 -11.79 2.59 10.05
N GLU A 105 -12.48 3.42 10.84
CA GLU A 105 -13.90 3.72 10.63
C GLU A 105 -14.16 4.44 9.29
N ASN A 106 -13.28 5.36 8.91
CA ASN A 106 -13.38 6.01 7.61
C ASN A 106 -13.14 5.02 6.45
N LEU A 107 -12.19 4.09 6.60
CA LEU A 107 -11.98 3.03 5.61
C LEU A 107 -13.25 2.17 5.43
N SER A 108 -14.00 1.92 6.51
CA SER A 108 -15.25 1.15 6.43
C SER A 108 -16.40 1.88 5.72
N LYS A 109 -16.27 3.18 5.44
CA LYS A 109 -17.24 3.97 4.66
C LYS A 109 -17.01 3.89 3.15
N LEU A 110 -15.88 3.32 2.71
CA LEU A 110 -15.62 3.08 1.30
C LEU A 110 -16.54 1.98 0.76
N ASP A 111 -16.90 2.06 -0.50
CA ASP A 111 -17.57 0.97 -1.19
C ASP A 111 -16.57 -0.15 -1.51
N LEU A 112 -16.50 -1.13 -0.61
CA LEU A 112 -15.60 -2.26 -0.72
C LEU A 112 -16.23 -3.49 -1.40
N THR A 113 -17.37 -3.36 -2.06
CA THR A 113 -18.10 -4.49 -2.69
C THR A 113 -17.22 -5.22 -3.70
N ASN A 114 -16.43 -4.49 -4.46
CA ASN A 114 -15.54 -5.02 -5.49
C ASN A 114 -14.08 -5.14 -5.07
N ILE A 115 -13.78 -5.01 -3.79
CA ILE A 115 -12.48 -5.28 -3.21
C ILE A 115 -12.53 -6.65 -2.53
N ASP A 116 -11.69 -7.58 -2.96
CA ASP A 116 -11.68 -8.93 -2.41
C ASP A 116 -10.98 -8.95 -1.05
N TYR A 117 -9.84 -8.26 -0.94
CA TYR A 117 -9.04 -8.24 0.29
C TYR A 117 -8.47 -6.85 0.60
N ILE A 118 -8.16 -6.64 1.88
CA ILE A 118 -7.43 -5.48 2.39
C ILE A 118 -6.08 -5.98 2.89
N LEU A 119 -4.98 -5.41 2.38
CA LEU A 119 -3.64 -5.73 2.86
C LEU A 119 -3.31 -4.88 4.08
N THR A 120 -2.70 -5.47 5.10
CA THR A 120 -2.17 -4.71 6.23
C THR A 120 -1.07 -3.76 5.74
N PRO A 121 -1.16 -2.45 6.00
CA PRO A 121 -0.11 -1.52 5.65
C PRO A 121 1.22 -1.87 6.34
N THR A 122 2.31 -1.65 5.61
CA THR A 122 3.68 -1.95 6.04
C THR A 122 4.57 -0.73 5.88
N GLY A 123 5.74 -0.76 6.50
CA GLY A 123 6.75 0.29 6.35
C GLY A 123 8.13 -0.23 6.71
N ALA A 124 9.17 0.45 6.26
CA ALA A 124 10.56 0.11 6.57
C ALA A 124 11.19 0.99 7.66
N TYR A 125 10.43 1.92 8.23
CA TYR A 125 10.91 2.88 9.21
C TYR A 125 10.55 2.45 10.64
N ASP A 126 11.51 1.92 11.39
CA ASP A 126 11.32 1.36 12.73
C ASP A 126 10.48 2.21 13.69
N PRO A 127 10.65 3.55 13.79
CA PRO A 127 9.84 4.37 14.69
C PRO A 127 8.34 4.39 14.39
N VAL A 128 7.91 4.01 13.20
CA VAL A 128 6.48 3.95 12.81
C VAL A 128 5.87 2.58 13.09
N ILE A 129 6.69 1.55 13.24
CA ILE A 129 6.22 0.16 13.36
C ILE A 129 5.23 -0.06 14.52
N PRO A 130 5.45 0.50 15.74
CA PRO A 130 4.45 0.35 16.81
C PRO A 130 3.08 0.93 16.44
N ALA A 131 3.06 2.05 15.71
CA ALA A 131 1.81 2.65 15.23
C ALA A 131 1.15 1.80 14.14
N LEU A 132 1.93 1.25 13.21
CA LEU A 132 1.46 0.31 12.18
C LEU A 132 0.90 -0.97 12.82
N SER A 133 1.59 -1.53 13.80
CA SER A 133 1.12 -2.72 14.52
C SER A 133 -0.25 -2.48 15.14
N LYS A 134 -0.45 -1.33 15.81
CA LYS A 134 -1.74 -1.01 16.42
C LYS A 134 -2.83 -0.73 15.38
N PHE A 135 -2.50 -0.03 14.31
CA PHE A 135 -3.45 0.18 13.20
C PHE A 135 -3.88 -1.14 12.57
N ASN A 136 -2.94 -2.05 12.33
CA ASN A 136 -3.21 -3.37 11.76
C ASN A 136 -4.09 -4.24 12.66
N GLU A 137 -3.88 -4.18 13.97
CA GLU A 137 -4.77 -4.83 14.96
C GLU A 137 -6.22 -4.33 14.80
N LEU A 138 -6.42 -3.01 14.75
CA LEU A 138 -7.74 -2.42 14.54
C LEU A 138 -8.35 -2.80 13.19
N LEU A 139 -7.52 -2.83 12.14
CA LEU A 139 -7.94 -3.23 10.81
C LEU A 139 -8.42 -4.70 10.78
N CYS A 140 -7.63 -5.61 11.36
CA CYS A 140 -7.98 -7.03 11.46
C CYS A 140 -9.26 -7.23 12.28
N ASN A 141 -9.42 -6.53 13.40
CA ASN A 141 -10.62 -6.61 14.22
C ASN A 141 -11.88 -6.13 13.47
N LYS A 142 -11.76 -5.09 12.65
CA LYS A 142 -12.89 -4.51 11.91
C LYS A 142 -13.28 -5.34 10.70
N PHE A 143 -12.31 -5.80 9.89
CA PHE A 143 -12.55 -6.41 8.58
C PHE A 143 -12.33 -7.93 8.55
N LYS A 144 -11.82 -8.51 9.64
CA LYS A 144 -11.70 -9.97 9.84
C LYS A 144 -11.08 -10.70 8.63
N ASP A 145 -11.82 -11.68 8.09
CA ASP A 145 -11.37 -12.56 7.01
C ASP A 145 -11.06 -11.82 5.69
N LYS A 146 -11.53 -10.58 5.56
CA LYS A 146 -11.20 -9.73 4.42
C LYS A 146 -9.77 -9.19 4.48
N VAL A 147 -9.10 -9.28 5.63
CA VAL A 147 -7.73 -8.79 5.80
C VAL A 147 -6.73 -9.89 5.50
N ILE A 148 -5.72 -9.57 4.72
CA ILE A 148 -4.50 -10.38 4.55
C ILE A 148 -3.36 -9.66 5.26
N ASP A 149 -2.83 -10.31 6.28
CA ASP A 149 -1.71 -9.78 7.05
C ASP A 149 -0.40 -10.09 6.33
N ILE A 150 0.18 -9.05 5.73
CA ILE A 150 1.52 -9.06 5.16
C ILE A 150 2.53 -8.28 6.02
N PHE A 151 2.05 -7.55 7.04
CA PHE A 151 2.89 -6.77 7.93
C PHE A 151 3.71 -7.66 8.87
N SER A 152 3.10 -8.68 9.44
CA SER A 152 3.75 -9.54 10.43
C SER A 152 4.99 -10.25 9.89
N SER A 153 5.09 -10.51 8.58
CA SER A 153 6.29 -11.08 7.96
C SER A 153 7.46 -10.09 7.88
N THR A 154 7.21 -8.79 7.99
CA THR A 154 8.21 -7.74 7.79
C THR A 154 8.96 -7.34 9.05
N ILE A 155 8.51 -7.77 10.21
CA ILE A 155 9.01 -7.35 11.52
C ILE A 155 9.52 -8.51 12.36
N ASP A 156 10.41 -8.21 13.29
CA ASP A 156 10.84 -9.15 14.33
C ASP A 156 9.98 -9.04 15.61
N LYS A 157 10.30 -9.88 16.61
CA LYS A 157 9.61 -9.88 17.92
C LYS A 157 9.72 -8.56 18.70
N ASP A 158 10.72 -7.73 18.39
CA ASP A 158 11.00 -6.45 19.04
C ASP A 158 10.38 -5.27 18.26
N LEU A 159 9.49 -5.55 17.31
CA LEU A 159 8.83 -4.59 16.42
C LEU A 159 9.84 -3.76 15.60
N LYS A 160 10.89 -4.41 15.12
CA LYS A 160 11.84 -3.80 14.18
C LYS A 160 11.69 -4.44 12.81
N VAL A 161 11.88 -3.63 11.79
CA VAL A 161 11.85 -4.13 10.42
C VAL A 161 13.04 -5.03 10.15
N LEU A 162 12.78 -6.22 9.66
CA LEU A 162 13.82 -7.16 9.25
C LEU A 162 14.65 -6.58 8.09
N ASP A 163 15.96 -6.71 8.14
CA ASP A 163 16.88 -6.16 7.13
C ASP A 163 16.58 -6.69 5.72
N SER A 164 16.07 -7.91 5.62
CA SER A 164 15.65 -8.49 4.33
C SER A 164 14.52 -7.74 3.62
N TYR A 165 13.77 -6.89 4.33
CA TYR A 165 12.69 -6.05 3.76
C TYR A 165 13.10 -4.62 3.52
N LYS A 166 14.27 -4.20 4.01
CA LYS A 166 14.80 -2.87 3.74
C LYS A 166 15.30 -2.80 2.29
N ALA A 167 15.07 -1.68 1.62
CA ALA A 167 15.57 -1.49 0.27
C ALA A 167 17.12 -1.43 0.25
N LYS A 168 17.75 -1.82 -0.86
CA LYS A 168 19.22 -1.70 -1.03
C LYS A 168 19.71 -0.26 -0.90
N ASN A 169 18.85 0.71 -1.17
CA ASN A 169 19.10 2.14 -1.02
C ASN A 169 18.35 2.74 0.19
N TRP A 170 18.16 1.95 1.24
CA TRP A 170 17.37 2.31 2.43
C TRP A 170 17.75 3.68 3.01
N GLU A 171 19.01 4.08 2.97
CA GLU A 171 19.42 5.41 3.42
C GLU A 171 18.75 6.57 2.68
N LYS A 172 18.35 6.34 1.42
CA LYS A 172 17.66 7.32 0.58
C LYS A 172 16.14 7.18 0.65
N ASP A 173 15.67 5.98 0.96
CA ASP A 173 14.24 5.66 1.09
C ASP A 173 14.00 4.76 2.30
N PRO A 174 14.03 5.32 3.52
CA PRO A 174 13.90 4.53 4.76
C PRO A 174 12.45 4.12 5.06
N ILE A 175 11.49 4.46 4.22
CA ILE A 175 10.07 4.30 4.51
C ILE A 175 9.50 3.05 3.87
N HIS A 176 9.86 2.78 2.62
CA HIS A 176 9.24 1.74 1.85
C HIS A 176 9.96 0.40 2.01
N VAL A 177 9.16 -0.64 2.21
CA VAL A 177 9.68 -2.02 2.12
C VAL A 177 10.04 -2.36 0.67
N ASN A 178 10.97 -3.27 0.49
CA ASN A 178 11.36 -3.75 -0.83
C ASN A 178 10.33 -4.73 -1.44
N SER A 179 10.61 -5.24 -2.63
CA SER A 179 9.71 -6.14 -3.37
C SER A 179 9.55 -7.54 -2.74
N LYS A 180 10.33 -7.90 -1.73
CA LYS A 180 10.20 -9.19 -1.02
C LYS A 180 8.79 -9.40 -0.46
N ILE A 181 8.11 -8.31 -0.04
CA ILE A 181 6.73 -8.38 0.45
C ILE A 181 5.75 -8.96 -0.57
N SER A 182 6.06 -8.86 -1.86
CA SER A 182 5.25 -9.48 -2.90
C SER A 182 5.37 -11.02 -2.90
N GLU A 183 6.49 -11.56 -2.45
CA GLU A 183 6.69 -13.01 -2.29
C GLU A 183 5.84 -13.52 -1.14
N ASP A 184 5.84 -12.79 -0.03
CA ASP A 184 5.03 -13.16 1.14
C ASP A 184 3.54 -13.15 0.79
N LEU A 185 3.08 -12.12 0.07
CA LEU A 185 1.69 -12.07 -0.40
C LEU A 185 1.36 -13.32 -1.22
N LEU A 186 2.18 -13.67 -2.22
CA LEU A 186 1.94 -14.84 -3.05
C LEU A 186 1.93 -16.15 -2.26
N PHE A 187 2.84 -16.29 -1.29
CA PHE A 187 2.88 -17.44 -0.39
C PHE A 187 1.59 -17.55 0.45
N ILE A 188 1.12 -16.43 1.01
CA ILE A 188 -0.13 -16.37 1.77
C ILE A 188 -1.33 -16.73 0.88
N LEU A 189 -1.41 -16.17 -0.32
CA LEU A 189 -2.50 -16.43 -1.26
C LEU A 189 -2.54 -17.90 -1.70
N LYS A 190 -1.38 -18.52 -1.91
CA LYS A 190 -1.28 -19.94 -2.22
C LYS A 190 -1.78 -20.80 -1.07
N ASN A 191 -1.34 -20.51 0.15
CA ASN A 191 -1.76 -21.25 1.35
C ASN A 191 -3.26 -21.10 1.64
N LYS A 192 -3.85 -19.95 1.32
CA LYS A 192 -5.30 -19.70 1.40
C LYS A 192 -6.09 -20.25 0.20
N GLN A 193 -5.44 -20.87 -0.76
CA GLN A 193 -6.06 -21.39 -1.99
C GLN A 193 -6.77 -20.29 -2.81
N VAL A 194 -6.29 -19.04 -2.71
CA VAL A 194 -6.79 -17.89 -3.48
C VAL A 194 -6.19 -17.89 -4.89
N ILE A 195 -4.96 -18.39 -5.02
CA ILE A 195 -4.27 -18.63 -6.29
C ILE A 195 -3.83 -20.09 -6.38
N ASP A 196 -3.81 -20.63 -7.59
CA ASP A 196 -3.44 -22.03 -7.84
C ASP A 196 -1.93 -22.24 -7.88
N ASN A 197 -1.20 -21.31 -8.52
CA ASN A 197 0.24 -21.46 -8.77
C ASN A 197 0.96 -20.12 -8.60
N VAL A 198 2.02 -20.09 -7.78
CA VAL A 198 2.87 -18.90 -7.61
C VAL A 198 3.75 -18.61 -8.83
N ASP A 199 4.04 -19.63 -9.66
CA ASP A 199 4.85 -19.45 -10.87
C ASP A 199 4.15 -18.61 -11.95
N ASP A 200 2.84 -18.41 -11.84
CA ASP A 200 2.09 -17.51 -12.72
C ASP A 200 2.43 -16.02 -12.44
N TYR A 201 3.12 -15.74 -11.35
CA TYR A 201 3.47 -14.40 -10.86
C TYR A 201 4.98 -14.23 -10.73
N LYS A 202 5.75 -14.71 -11.68
CA LYS A 202 7.23 -14.64 -11.66
C LYS A 202 7.74 -13.22 -11.54
N SER A 203 8.91 -13.07 -10.95
CA SER A 203 9.62 -11.80 -10.96
C SER A 203 10.04 -11.45 -12.39
N LYS A 204 9.76 -10.22 -12.83
CA LYS A 204 10.22 -9.70 -14.13
C LYS A 204 11.71 -9.35 -14.11
N ILE A 205 12.29 -9.19 -12.94
CA ILE A 205 13.69 -8.81 -12.74
C ILE A 205 14.23 -9.61 -11.57
N ASP A 206 15.10 -10.55 -11.87
CA ASP A 206 15.72 -11.39 -10.84
C ASP A 206 16.55 -10.55 -9.86
N GLY A 207 16.36 -10.80 -8.58
CA GLY A 207 17.12 -10.18 -7.50
C GLY A 207 16.90 -8.68 -7.31
N TYR A 208 15.85 -8.11 -7.89
CA TYR A 208 15.53 -6.69 -7.68
C TYR A 208 14.72 -6.48 -6.39
N PHE A 209 15.33 -5.76 -5.45
CA PHE A 209 14.75 -5.36 -4.18
C PHE A 209 14.71 -3.83 -4.02
N GLY A 210 14.47 -3.11 -5.11
CA GLY A 210 14.43 -1.67 -5.11
C GLY A 210 13.04 -1.10 -4.81
N THR A 211 13.03 0.16 -4.41
CA THR A 211 11.82 0.94 -4.14
C THR A 211 11.70 2.15 -5.05
N HIS A 212 12.54 2.24 -6.08
CA HIS A 212 12.56 3.40 -6.96
C HIS A 212 11.24 3.58 -7.68
N LEU A 213 10.67 4.76 -7.47
CA LEU A 213 9.60 5.28 -8.29
C LEU A 213 10.19 6.06 -9.47
N PRO A 214 9.60 5.99 -10.67
CA PRO A 214 9.84 7.00 -11.68
C PRO A 214 9.35 8.35 -11.13
N SER A 215 10.03 9.42 -11.53
CA SER A 215 9.77 10.79 -11.05
C SER A 215 8.38 11.33 -11.43
N ASN A 216 7.70 10.70 -12.37
CA ASN A 216 6.39 11.14 -12.89
C ASN A 216 5.31 10.18 -12.43
N PHE A 217 4.58 10.57 -11.38
CA PHE A 217 3.37 9.91 -10.94
C PHE A 217 2.18 10.61 -11.52
N GLY A 218 1.43 9.87 -12.28
CA GLY A 218 0.16 10.34 -12.73
C GLY A 218 -0.90 10.31 -11.65
N THR A 219 -1.84 11.19 -11.77
CA THR A 219 -2.88 11.47 -10.81
C THR A 219 -4.22 11.48 -11.51
N PHE A 220 -5.26 11.23 -10.73
CA PHE A 220 -6.62 11.54 -11.12
C PHE A 220 -6.78 13.07 -11.26
N ASP A 221 -7.66 13.53 -12.11
CA ASP A 221 -8.02 14.93 -12.21
C ASP A 221 -8.59 15.48 -10.89
N SER A 222 -8.81 16.78 -10.80
CA SER A 222 -9.34 17.46 -9.62
C SER A 222 -10.67 16.90 -9.13
N ASN A 223 -11.43 16.24 -10.02
CA ASN A 223 -12.72 15.61 -9.74
C ASN A 223 -12.58 14.13 -9.38
N GLY A 224 -11.37 13.60 -9.31
CA GLY A 224 -11.11 12.20 -9.03
C GLY A 224 -11.40 11.26 -10.22
N LYS A 225 -11.57 11.81 -11.43
CA LYS A 225 -11.77 11.00 -12.64
C LYS A 225 -10.45 10.48 -13.15
N PHE A 226 -10.43 9.20 -13.43
CA PHE A 226 -9.32 8.52 -14.07
C PHE A 226 -9.23 8.95 -15.54
N ASN A 227 -8.07 9.39 -15.98
CA ASN A 227 -7.88 9.74 -17.36
C ASN A 227 -7.18 8.59 -18.10
N ASP A 228 -8.00 7.74 -18.74
CA ASP A 228 -7.54 6.52 -19.43
C ASP A 228 -6.46 6.79 -20.49
N SER A 229 -6.46 7.97 -21.10
CA SER A 229 -5.47 8.35 -22.11
C SER A 229 -4.08 8.59 -21.53
N LYS A 230 -3.95 8.58 -20.21
CA LYS A 230 -2.71 8.86 -19.49
C LYS A 230 -2.24 7.70 -18.60
N ILE A 231 -2.80 6.50 -18.79
CA ILE A 231 -2.26 5.31 -18.15
C ILE A 231 -1.00 4.91 -18.90
N THR A 232 0.14 5.08 -18.25
CA THR A 232 1.40 4.53 -18.75
C THR A 232 1.88 3.43 -17.84
N LEU A 233 2.29 2.31 -18.44
CA LEU A 233 3.06 1.33 -17.71
C LEU A 233 4.42 1.96 -17.41
N SER A 234 4.75 2.15 -16.13
CA SER A 234 6.10 2.61 -15.80
C SER A 234 7.13 1.58 -16.25
N LYS A 235 8.36 2.02 -16.43
CA LYS A 235 9.50 1.11 -16.67
C LYS A 235 9.69 0.05 -15.57
N PHE A 236 8.98 0.20 -14.47
CA PHE A 236 8.97 -0.73 -13.32
C PHE A 236 7.69 -1.55 -13.24
N GLY A 237 6.84 -1.51 -14.26
CA GLY A 237 5.63 -2.34 -14.31
C GLY A 237 4.45 -1.84 -13.47
N SER A 238 4.53 -0.66 -12.86
CA SER A 238 3.38 -0.03 -12.20
C SER A 238 2.54 0.73 -13.23
N TYR A 239 1.24 0.72 -13.08
CA TYR A 239 0.38 1.65 -13.81
C TYR A 239 0.50 3.03 -13.17
N ILE A 240 0.96 3.99 -13.97
CA ILE A 240 1.05 5.39 -13.58
C ILE A 240 -0.08 6.11 -14.29
N ILE A 241 -0.83 6.84 -13.50
CA ILE A 241 -1.88 7.71 -13.98
C ILE A 241 -1.30 9.11 -13.97
N THR A 242 -1.09 9.69 -15.16
CA THR A 242 -0.63 11.08 -15.33
C THR A 242 -1.82 12.01 -15.48
N GLU A 243 -1.78 13.19 -14.88
CA GLU A 243 -2.76 14.27 -15.12
C GLU A 243 -2.65 14.83 -16.54
#